data_3c8216d9f32437abd475959de2c903a6
#
_entry.id   3c8216d9f32437abd475959de2c903a6
#
_cell.length_a   1.000
_cell.length_b   1.000
_cell.length_c   1.000
_cell.angle_alpha   90.00
_cell.angle_beta   90.00
_cell.angle_gamma   90.00
#
_symmetry.space_group_name_H-M   'P 1'
#
loop_
_entity.id
_entity.type
_entity.pdbx_description
1 polymer ?
#
loop_
_entity_poly.entity_id
_entity_poly.type
_entity_poly.pdbx_seq_one_letter_code
_entity_poly.pdbx_strand_id
1 'polypeptide(L)'
;MKIGFIGVGKLGKDAAEIMAEKHNVIGYDVNTVEPANFNMVNSIEEVCKDRELIFIAVPTPHHPDYDGREPTSHLPNKDFNYSIVNSVLDEVNKYTNKEQLVVLISTVLPGTIRREFIDRLSNTRFIYNPYLIAMGTVKWDMVNPEMVIIGTEDGSMTGDAKLLLDFYKTFI
;
A
#
# COMPACT_ATOMS: atom_id res chain seq x y z
N MET A 1 -4.87 13.21 -10.23
CA MET A 1 -4.32 13.34 -8.86
C MET A 1 -2.81 13.18 -8.90
N LYS A 2 -2.11 13.68 -7.88
CA LYS A 2 -0.68 13.46 -7.67
C LYS A 2 -0.48 12.33 -6.67
N ILE A 3 0.23 11.28 -7.07
CA ILE A 3 0.35 10.03 -6.31
C ILE A 3 1.81 9.74 -6.02
N GLY A 4 2.12 9.38 -4.78
CA GLY A 4 3.35 8.74 -4.37
C GLY A 4 3.15 7.23 -4.22
N PHE A 5 4.10 6.42 -4.67
CA PHE A 5 4.04 4.97 -4.51
C PHE A 5 5.32 4.43 -3.89
N ILE A 6 5.22 3.80 -2.73
CA ILE A 6 6.34 3.24 -1.96
C ILE A 6 6.28 1.72 -2.01
N GLY A 7 7.36 1.08 -2.46
CA GLY A 7 7.41 -0.35 -2.69
C GLY A 7 7.02 -0.71 -4.13
N VAL A 8 7.89 -0.38 -5.08
CA VAL A 8 7.70 -0.60 -6.53
C VAL A 8 8.25 -1.98 -6.93
N GLY A 9 7.93 -3.00 -6.13
CA GLY A 9 8.23 -4.40 -6.42
C GLY A 9 7.27 -5.01 -7.45
N LYS A 10 7.18 -6.35 -7.48
CA LYS A 10 6.37 -7.09 -8.48
C LYS A 10 4.90 -6.65 -8.54
N LEU A 11 4.25 -6.47 -7.39
CA LEU A 11 2.88 -5.98 -7.34
C LEU A 11 2.84 -4.46 -7.53
N GLY A 12 3.69 -3.74 -6.78
CA GLY A 12 3.66 -2.28 -6.75
C GLY A 12 3.96 -1.63 -8.09
N LYS A 13 4.89 -2.19 -8.89
CA LYS A 13 5.21 -1.68 -10.22
C LYS A 13 3.99 -1.70 -11.13
N ASP A 14 3.36 -2.87 -11.28
CA ASP A 14 2.21 -3.02 -12.17
C ASP A 14 1.01 -2.17 -11.72
N ALA A 15 0.76 -2.11 -10.42
CA ALA A 15 -0.30 -1.26 -9.86
C ALA A 15 -0.03 0.24 -10.12
N ALA A 16 1.19 0.71 -9.86
CA ALA A 16 1.58 2.09 -10.10
C ALA A 16 1.55 2.46 -11.60
N GLU A 17 1.92 1.54 -12.50
CA GLU A 17 1.84 1.74 -13.96
C GLU A 17 0.40 1.93 -14.44
N ILE A 18 -0.57 1.16 -13.92
CA ILE A 18 -1.99 1.37 -14.21
C ILE A 18 -2.48 2.74 -13.68
N MET A 19 -2.11 3.11 -12.46
CA MET A 19 -2.44 4.42 -11.91
C MET A 19 -1.84 5.56 -12.76
N ALA A 20 -0.62 5.37 -13.28
CA ALA A 20 0.08 6.37 -14.09
C ALA A 20 -0.54 6.61 -15.48
N GLU A 21 -1.42 5.73 -15.96
CA GLU A 21 -2.19 5.97 -17.19
C GLU A 21 -3.16 7.15 -17.07
N LYS A 22 -3.62 7.47 -15.86
CA LYS A 22 -4.63 8.51 -15.59
C LYS A 22 -4.15 9.60 -14.62
N HIS A 23 -3.07 9.36 -13.88
CA HIS A 23 -2.64 10.22 -12.79
C HIS A 23 -1.12 10.52 -12.85
N ASN A 24 -0.69 11.55 -12.14
CA ASN A 24 0.74 11.87 -12.00
C ASN A 24 1.34 11.02 -10.88
N VAL A 25 2.04 9.94 -11.23
CA VAL A 25 2.66 9.01 -10.29
C VAL A 25 4.16 9.23 -10.23
N ILE A 26 4.73 9.15 -9.02
CA ILE A 26 6.15 8.93 -8.79
C ILE A 26 6.32 7.77 -7.82
N GLY A 27 7.42 7.04 -7.93
CA GLY A 27 7.69 5.85 -7.13
C GLY A 27 8.99 5.93 -6.35
N TYR A 28 9.04 5.19 -5.22
CA TYR A 28 10.24 4.93 -4.47
C TYR A 28 10.37 3.44 -4.12
N ASP A 29 11.53 2.89 -4.31
CA ASP A 29 11.91 1.54 -3.85
C ASP A 29 13.36 1.54 -3.41
N VAL A 30 13.73 0.64 -2.49
CA VAL A 30 15.13 0.44 -2.07
C VAL A 30 15.97 -0.22 -3.15
N ASN A 31 15.34 -0.89 -4.11
CA ASN A 31 15.99 -1.49 -5.26
C ASN A 31 15.86 -0.59 -6.48
N THR A 32 16.77 -0.74 -7.44
CA THR A 32 16.64 -0.08 -8.73
C THR A 32 15.49 -0.70 -9.51
N VAL A 33 14.51 0.12 -9.89
CA VAL A 33 13.34 -0.30 -10.67
C VAL A 33 13.19 0.65 -11.86
N GLU A 34 12.86 0.09 -13.01
CA GLU A 34 12.58 0.83 -14.24
C GLU A 34 11.10 0.65 -14.63
N PRO A 35 10.21 1.57 -14.22
CA PRO A 35 8.81 1.55 -14.63
C PRO A 35 8.65 2.06 -16.07
N ALA A 36 7.54 1.66 -16.72
CA ALA A 36 7.29 1.99 -18.11
C ALA A 36 6.81 3.45 -18.33
N ASN A 37 6.08 4.03 -17.36
CA ASN A 37 5.32 5.25 -17.58
C ASN A 37 5.26 6.24 -16.40
N PHE A 38 6.14 6.07 -15.39
CA PHE A 38 6.30 7.04 -14.31
C PHE A 38 7.77 7.14 -13.86
N ASN A 39 8.10 8.14 -13.06
CA ASN A 39 9.46 8.38 -12.60
C ASN A 39 9.70 7.82 -11.21
N MET A 40 10.90 7.29 -10.99
CA MET A 40 11.39 6.95 -9.65
C MET A 40 12.09 8.14 -9.02
N VAL A 41 11.97 8.25 -7.69
CA VAL A 41 12.68 9.23 -6.85
C VAL A 41 13.61 8.50 -5.88
N ASN A 42 14.49 9.25 -5.18
CA ASN A 42 15.56 8.65 -4.41
C ASN A 42 15.28 8.52 -2.91
N SER A 43 14.15 9.05 -2.43
CA SER A 43 13.82 9.03 -1.00
C SER A 43 12.31 9.00 -0.74
N ILE A 44 11.94 8.58 0.49
CA ILE A 44 10.56 8.67 0.99
C ILE A 44 10.12 10.14 1.10
N GLU A 45 11.02 11.06 1.47
CA GLU A 45 10.74 12.48 1.49
C GLU A 45 10.26 12.99 0.12
N GLU A 46 11.00 12.66 -0.94
CA GLU A 46 10.66 13.09 -2.30
C GLU A 46 9.32 12.50 -2.77
N VAL A 47 9.07 11.21 -2.48
CA VAL A 47 7.82 10.54 -2.89
C VAL A 47 6.59 11.04 -2.14
N CYS A 48 6.77 11.60 -0.92
CA CYS A 48 5.68 12.18 -0.14
C CYS A 48 5.36 13.64 -0.53
N LYS A 49 6.34 14.36 -1.11
CA LYS A 49 6.23 15.79 -1.37
C LYS A 49 5.14 16.11 -2.40
N ASP A 50 4.21 17.00 -2.02
CA ASP A 50 3.13 17.49 -2.89
C ASP A 50 2.23 16.37 -3.48
N ARG A 51 2.02 15.26 -2.74
CA ARG A 51 1.13 14.17 -3.13
C ARG A 51 -0.19 14.22 -2.40
N GLU A 52 -1.26 13.85 -3.07
CA GLU A 52 -2.62 13.74 -2.51
C GLU A 52 -2.84 12.36 -1.90
N LEU A 53 -2.38 11.30 -2.61
CA LEU A 53 -2.40 9.92 -2.16
C LEU A 53 -0.98 9.36 -2.11
N ILE A 54 -0.69 8.57 -1.06
CA ILE A 54 0.59 7.88 -0.91
C ILE A 54 0.31 6.40 -0.66
N PHE A 55 0.55 5.57 -1.67
CA PHE A 55 0.37 4.13 -1.59
C PHE A 55 1.63 3.45 -1.04
N ILE A 56 1.44 2.46 -0.16
CA ILE A 56 2.52 1.68 0.44
C ILE A 56 2.26 0.19 0.16
N ALA A 57 3.19 -0.43 -0.57
CA ALA A 57 3.14 -1.84 -0.96
C ALA A 57 4.48 -2.54 -0.68
N VAL A 58 4.97 -2.43 0.56
CA VAL A 58 6.24 -3.03 0.99
C VAL A 58 6.04 -4.43 1.56
N PRO A 59 7.08 -5.30 1.58
CA PRO A 59 6.96 -6.66 2.05
C PRO A 59 6.56 -6.78 3.53
N THR A 60 5.72 -7.80 3.82
CA THR A 60 5.39 -8.29 5.16
C THR A 60 5.76 -9.77 5.25
N PRO A 61 7.05 -10.12 5.45
CA PRO A 61 7.50 -11.50 5.40
C PRO A 61 6.80 -12.36 6.47
N HIS A 62 6.38 -13.57 6.09
CA HIS A 62 5.94 -14.58 7.04
C HIS A 62 7.13 -15.10 7.87
N HIS A 63 6.82 -15.75 9.01
CA HIS A 63 7.85 -16.43 9.79
C HIS A 63 8.48 -17.58 8.97
N PRO A 64 9.80 -17.82 9.05
CA PRO A 64 10.48 -18.85 8.26
C PRO A 64 9.86 -20.25 8.33
N ASP A 65 9.32 -20.63 9.49
CA ASP A 65 8.66 -21.93 9.68
C ASP A 65 7.32 -22.05 8.89
N TYR A 66 6.84 -20.97 8.28
CA TYR A 66 5.57 -20.90 7.54
C TYR A 66 5.79 -20.60 6.05
N ASP A 67 6.88 -21.08 5.47
CA ASP A 67 7.27 -20.82 4.08
C ASP A 67 6.45 -21.61 3.03
N GLY A 68 5.52 -22.46 3.49
CA GLY A 68 4.63 -23.24 2.63
C GLY A 68 5.26 -24.53 2.08
N ARG A 69 6.49 -24.90 2.45
CA ARG A 69 7.14 -26.13 2.01
C ARG A 69 6.62 -27.37 2.75
N GLU A 70 6.28 -27.17 4.02
CA GLU A 70 5.78 -28.25 4.89
C GLU A 70 4.43 -27.84 5.50
N PRO A 71 3.55 -28.82 5.85
CA PRO A 71 2.32 -28.53 6.58
C PRO A 71 2.60 -27.92 7.94
N THR A 72 1.93 -26.80 8.26
CA THR A 72 2.17 -26.01 9.48
C THR A 72 1.03 -26.06 10.50
N SER A 73 -0.01 -26.88 10.27
CA SER A 73 -1.21 -26.96 11.14
C SER A 73 -0.92 -27.37 12.60
N HIS A 74 0.25 -27.98 12.85
CA HIS A 74 0.71 -28.39 14.18
C HIS A 74 1.53 -27.32 14.90
N LEU A 75 1.89 -26.23 14.22
CA LEU A 75 2.68 -25.13 14.79
C LEU A 75 1.77 -24.07 15.43
N PRO A 76 2.27 -23.34 16.45
CA PRO A 76 1.54 -22.22 17.03
C PRO A 76 1.42 -21.08 16.02
N ASN A 77 0.28 -20.37 16.00
CA ASN A 77 0.08 -19.24 15.12
C ASN A 77 1.20 -18.19 15.28
N LYS A 78 1.72 -17.69 14.15
CA LYS A 78 2.72 -16.62 14.09
C LYS A 78 2.19 -15.47 13.22
N ASP A 79 2.53 -14.26 13.62
CA ASP A 79 2.24 -13.06 12.85
C ASP A 79 3.32 -12.84 11.77
N PHE A 80 3.04 -11.95 10.81
CA PHE A 80 4.05 -11.49 9.86
C PHE A 80 5.08 -10.60 10.56
N ASN A 81 6.23 -10.43 9.91
CA ASN A 81 7.21 -9.43 10.33
C ASN A 81 6.85 -8.08 9.74
N TYR A 82 6.43 -7.14 10.58
CA TYR A 82 6.01 -5.79 10.18
C TYR A 82 7.13 -4.74 10.30
N SER A 83 8.36 -5.12 10.56
CA SER A 83 9.48 -4.17 10.78
C SER A 83 9.67 -3.22 9.60
N ILE A 84 9.53 -3.71 8.36
CA ILE A 84 9.65 -2.90 7.15
C ILE A 84 8.49 -1.90 7.07
N VAL A 85 7.25 -2.35 7.25
CA VAL A 85 6.06 -1.47 7.25
C VAL A 85 6.19 -0.41 8.33
N ASN A 86 6.55 -0.80 9.57
CA ASN A 86 6.72 0.13 10.68
C ASN A 86 7.75 1.22 10.35
N SER A 87 8.91 0.85 9.83
CA SER A 87 9.96 1.80 9.43
C SER A 87 9.48 2.77 8.35
N VAL A 88 8.75 2.26 7.35
CA VAL A 88 8.20 3.10 6.27
C VAL A 88 7.12 4.04 6.80
N LEU A 89 6.21 3.58 7.66
CA LEU A 89 5.15 4.41 8.25
C LEU A 89 5.74 5.52 9.12
N ASP A 90 6.75 5.20 9.95
CA ASP A 90 7.44 6.19 10.79
C ASP A 90 8.15 7.26 9.93
N GLU A 91 8.73 6.87 8.80
CA GLU A 91 9.38 7.80 7.88
C GLU A 91 8.36 8.65 7.12
N VAL A 92 7.31 8.05 6.56
CA VAL A 92 6.20 8.74 5.88
C VAL A 92 5.55 9.78 6.78
N ASN A 93 5.33 9.45 8.07
CA ASN A 93 4.72 10.37 9.03
C ASN A 93 5.53 11.66 9.25
N LYS A 94 6.85 11.65 9.01
CA LYS A 94 7.70 12.86 9.12
C LYS A 94 7.47 13.85 7.98
N TYR A 95 7.13 13.33 6.78
CA TYR A 95 7.06 14.11 5.53
C TYR A 95 5.64 14.33 5.01
N THR A 96 4.63 13.93 5.79
CA THR A 96 3.22 14.06 5.43
C THR A 96 2.44 14.95 6.38
N ASN A 97 1.26 15.38 5.95
CA ASN A 97 0.34 16.20 6.75
C ASN A 97 -1.12 15.75 6.53
N LYS A 98 -2.08 16.39 7.24
CA LYS A 98 -3.51 16.04 7.23
C LYS A 98 -4.23 16.26 5.89
N GLU A 99 -3.61 16.92 4.93
CA GLU A 99 -4.18 17.06 3.58
C GLU A 99 -3.92 15.81 2.73
N GLN A 100 -2.94 14.99 3.11
CA GLN A 100 -2.53 13.78 2.41
C GLN A 100 -3.19 12.53 2.99
N LEU A 101 -3.48 11.56 2.15
CA LEU A 101 -4.02 10.26 2.53
C LEU A 101 -3.00 9.16 2.24
N VAL A 102 -2.54 8.47 3.29
CA VAL A 102 -1.69 7.28 3.20
C VAL A 102 -2.57 6.06 3.05
N VAL A 103 -2.28 5.24 2.04
CA VAL A 103 -3.03 4.03 1.68
C VAL A 103 -2.10 2.83 1.80
N LEU A 104 -2.32 1.98 2.80
CA LEU A 104 -1.54 0.76 2.97
C LEU A 104 -2.16 -0.39 2.19
N ILE A 105 -1.38 -0.97 1.26
CA ILE A 105 -1.75 -2.14 0.46
C ILE A 105 -1.19 -3.43 1.08
N SER A 106 -0.01 -3.37 1.70
CA SER A 106 0.70 -4.53 2.24
C SER A 106 -0.20 -5.45 3.07
N THR A 107 -0.08 -6.76 2.87
CA THR A 107 -0.90 -7.76 3.57
C THR A 107 -0.58 -7.79 5.06
N VAL A 108 -1.62 -7.73 5.90
CA VAL A 108 -1.50 -7.83 7.36
C VAL A 108 -2.61 -8.70 7.94
N LEU A 109 -2.39 -9.29 9.09
CA LEU A 109 -3.42 -10.06 9.79
C LEU A 109 -4.52 -9.15 10.37
N PRO A 110 -5.74 -9.66 10.53
CA PRO A 110 -6.82 -8.92 11.17
C PRO A 110 -6.41 -8.34 12.53
N GLY A 111 -6.76 -7.08 12.78
CA GLY A 111 -6.43 -6.37 14.02
C GLY A 111 -5.07 -5.65 14.03
N THR A 112 -4.15 -5.97 13.11
CA THR A 112 -2.80 -5.36 13.07
C THR A 112 -2.83 -3.86 12.87
N ILE A 113 -3.73 -3.35 12.01
CA ILE A 113 -3.87 -1.90 11.78
C ILE A 113 -4.09 -1.15 13.09
N ARG A 114 -5.04 -1.60 13.91
CA ARG A 114 -5.36 -0.97 15.21
C ARG A 114 -4.26 -1.17 16.24
N ARG A 115 -3.61 -2.33 16.25
CA ARG A 115 -2.59 -2.69 17.24
C ARG A 115 -1.26 -2.00 17.00
N GLU A 116 -0.85 -1.81 15.72
CA GLU A 116 0.53 -1.45 15.40
C GLU A 116 0.70 -0.20 14.54
N PHE A 117 -0.28 0.15 13.68
CA PHE A 117 -0.03 1.14 12.64
C PHE A 117 -0.74 2.46 12.84
N ILE A 118 -1.95 2.46 13.39
CA ILE A 118 -2.77 3.68 13.44
C ILE A 118 -2.10 4.81 14.26
N ASP A 119 -1.44 4.47 15.34
CA ASP A 119 -0.78 5.44 16.22
C ASP A 119 0.54 6.00 15.63
N ARG A 120 1.09 5.36 14.59
CA ARG A 120 2.31 5.81 13.90
C ARG A 120 2.04 6.97 12.95
N LEU A 121 0.83 7.12 12.47
CA LEU A 121 0.44 8.09 11.44
C LEU A 121 -0.36 9.26 12.04
N SER A 122 0.22 9.94 13.02
CA SER A 122 -0.42 11.09 13.69
C SER A 122 -0.52 12.35 12.83
N ASN A 123 0.39 12.52 11.86
CA ASN A 123 0.49 13.72 11.04
C ASN A 123 -0.35 13.67 9.76
N THR A 124 -0.84 12.50 9.37
CA THR A 124 -1.54 12.29 8.10
C THR A 124 -2.88 11.59 8.30
N ARG A 125 -3.67 11.45 7.23
CA ARG A 125 -4.84 10.57 7.19
C ARG A 125 -4.38 9.19 6.73
N PHE A 126 -5.07 8.14 7.16
CA PHE A 126 -4.65 6.76 6.89
C PHE A 126 -5.85 5.87 6.56
N ILE A 127 -5.68 4.99 5.58
CA ILE A 127 -6.66 3.97 5.23
C ILE A 127 -5.96 2.65 4.84
N TYR A 128 -6.58 1.53 5.16
CA TYR A 128 -6.11 0.21 4.75
C TYR A 128 -6.88 -0.26 3.52
N ASN A 129 -6.15 -0.68 2.49
CA ASN A 129 -6.74 -1.11 1.23
C ASN A 129 -6.00 -2.35 0.69
N PRO A 130 -6.26 -3.55 1.23
CA PRO A 130 -5.63 -4.76 0.74
C PRO A 130 -6.05 -5.06 -0.69
N TYR A 131 -5.10 -5.49 -1.52
CA TYR A 131 -5.39 -5.93 -2.88
C TYR A 131 -5.67 -7.43 -2.92
N LEU A 132 -6.77 -7.79 -3.57
CA LEU A 132 -7.11 -9.18 -3.94
C LEU A 132 -6.68 -9.42 -5.39
N ILE A 133 -5.41 -9.62 -5.60
CA ILE A 133 -4.77 -9.66 -6.91
C ILE A 133 -3.86 -10.88 -7.00
N ALA A 134 -3.92 -11.61 -8.12
CA ALA A 134 -2.98 -12.67 -8.42
C ALA A 134 -1.69 -12.09 -9.03
N MET A 135 -0.52 -12.60 -8.60
CA MET A 135 0.79 -12.05 -8.99
C MET A 135 1.09 -12.12 -10.49
N GLY A 136 0.38 -12.95 -11.25
CA GLY A 136 0.56 -13.07 -12.71
C GLY A 136 -0.36 -12.17 -13.53
N THR A 137 -1.37 -11.56 -12.91
CA THR A 137 -2.45 -10.80 -13.58
C THR A 137 -2.70 -9.42 -12.98
N VAL A 138 -1.71 -8.86 -12.26
CA VAL A 138 -1.86 -7.60 -11.49
C VAL A 138 -2.52 -6.50 -12.30
N LYS A 139 -2.05 -6.23 -13.52
CA LYS A 139 -2.61 -5.16 -14.37
C LYS A 139 -4.06 -5.42 -14.76
N TRP A 140 -4.39 -6.67 -15.10
CA TRP A 140 -5.76 -7.07 -15.41
C TRP A 140 -6.69 -6.92 -14.22
N ASP A 141 -6.26 -7.44 -13.07
CA ASP A 141 -7.06 -7.43 -11.84
C ASP A 141 -7.27 -6.01 -11.30
N MET A 142 -6.31 -5.10 -11.53
CA MET A 142 -6.44 -3.69 -11.16
C MET A 142 -7.55 -2.96 -11.90
N VAL A 143 -7.81 -3.29 -13.18
CA VAL A 143 -8.84 -2.65 -14.00
C VAL A 143 -10.12 -3.47 -14.10
N ASN A 144 -10.10 -4.74 -13.68
CA ASN A 144 -11.24 -5.65 -13.64
C ASN A 144 -11.36 -6.33 -12.27
N PRO A 145 -11.39 -5.59 -11.15
CA PRO A 145 -11.40 -6.19 -9.84
C PRO A 145 -12.73 -6.89 -9.55
N GLU A 146 -12.71 -8.08 -8.95
CA GLU A 146 -13.92 -8.72 -8.41
C GLU A 146 -14.50 -7.87 -7.26
N MET A 147 -13.64 -7.26 -6.46
CA MET A 147 -14.01 -6.33 -5.39
C MET A 147 -12.86 -5.41 -5.03
N VAL A 148 -13.18 -4.24 -4.49
CA VAL A 148 -12.22 -3.32 -3.86
C VAL A 148 -12.54 -3.25 -2.37
N ILE A 149 -11.58 -3.65 -1.52
CA ILE A 149 -11.73 -3.61 -0.07
C ILE A 149 -11.10 -2.33 0.47
N ILE A 150 -11.89 -1.52 1.16
CA ILE A 150 -11.45 -0.29 1.81
C ILE A 150 -11.77 -0.39 3.30
N GLY A 151 -10.72 -0.43 4.14
CA GLY A 151 -10.87 -0.55 5.58
C GLY A 151 -11.12 0.79 6.23
N THR A 152 -12.21 0.90 6.98
CA THR A 152 -12.54 2.05 7.84
C THR A 152 -12.71 1.59 9.28
N GLU A 153 -12.78 2.51 10.22
CA GLU A 153 -12.82 2.16 11.65
C GLU A 153 -14.04 1.32 12.02
N ASP A 154 -15.20 1.66 11.47
CA ASP A 154 -16.51 1.06 11.79
C ASP A 154 -17.25 0.46 10.58
N GLY A 155 -16.60 0.41 9.41
CA GLY A 155 -17.20 -0.05 8.16
C GLY A 155 -18.07 0.99 7.45
N SER A 156 -18.17 2.21 7.96
CA SER A 156 -18.94 3.28 7.31
C SER A 156 -18.17 3.90 6.13
N MET A 157 -18.92 4.52 5.21
CA MET A 157 -18.35 5.29 4.11
C MET A 157 -17.86 6.66 4.60
N THR A 158 -16.59 6.74 4.97
CA THR A 158 -15.94 8.01 5.35
C THR A 158 -15.60 8.87 4.13
N GLY A 159 -15.20 10.14 4.35
CA GLY A 159 -14.69 11.00 3.28
C GLY A 159 -13.45 10.42 2.60
N ASP A 160 -12.55 9.78 3.36
CA ASP A 160 -11.35 9.14 2.84
C ASP A 160 -11.66 7.87 2.04
N ALA A 161 -12.61 7.05 2.51
CA ALA A 161 -13.09 5.89 1.77
C ALA A 161 -13.75 6.30 0.45
N LYS A 162 -14.55 7.38 0.47
CA LYS A 162 -15.15 7.93 -0.75
C LYS A 162 -14.10 8.47 -1.72
N LEU A 163 -13.11 9.22 -1.23
CA LEU A 163 -11.99 9.72 -2.04
C LEU A 163 -11.26 8.58 -2.74
N LEU A 164 -10.93 7.51 -2.01
CA LEU A 164 -10.24 6.35 -2.56
C LEU A 164 -11.12 5.57 -3.54
N LEU A 165 -12.41 5.41 -3.26
CA LEU A 165 -13.36 4.80 -4.19
C LEU A 165 -13.48 5.62 -5.50
N ASP A 166 -13.61 6.93 -5.41
CA ASP A 166 -13.71 7.81 -6.58
C ASP A 166 -12.39 7.80 -7.39
N PHE A 167 -11.24 7.65 -6.73
CA PHE A 167 -9.96 7.41 -7.38
C PHE A 167 -9.96 6.12 -8.20
N TYR A 168 -10.38 4.98 -7.61
CA TYR A 168 -10.45 3.70 -8.33
C TYR A 168 -11.35 3.75 -9.55
N LYS A 169 -12.49 4.43 -9.48
CA LYS A 169 -13.42 4.62 -10.61
C LYS A 169 -12.81 5.34 -11.83
N THR A 170 -11.62 5.90 -11.72
CA THR A 170 -10.95 6.54 -12.85
C THR A 170 -10.33 5.57 -13.83
N PHE A 171 -10.10 4.30 -13.42
CA PHE A 171 -9.46 3.28 -14.25
C PHE A 171 -10.10 1.87 -14.15
N ILE A 172 -11.13 1.68 -13.30
CA ILE A 172 -11.96 0.46 -13.24
C ILE A 172 -13.10 0.55 -14.26
#